data_f83d6b1f85a6fce0a0f2f0249e103d14
#
_entry.id   f83d6b1f85a6fce0a0f2f0249e103d14
#
_cell.length_a   1.000
_cell.length_b   1.000
_cell.length_c   1.000
_cell.angle_alpha   90.00
_cell.angle_beta   90.00
_cell.angle_gamma   90.00
#
_symmetry.space_group_name_H-M   'P 1'
#
loop_
_entity.id
_entity.type
_entity.pdbx_description
1 polymer ?
#
loop_
_entity_poly.entity_id
_entity_poly.type
_entity_poly.pdbx_seq_one_letter_code
_entity_poly.pdbx_strand_id
1 'polypeptide(L)'
;MPSIAVRTFTDPVEYFAGIRNLQIDGFVVGRGEFCAKSTRIDLHRLWMHRFDEDLPRIMKVTPSGTRAGILFALRRAQPAMQVNGIETSQNQIAKFGLNRDWYHRSLASCEWGTMSLTREDFAAVGEAMFGHELVSSSFTGSVAPPATALSRLRNLHEAAGHLAKTVPDILARPEVARAIEQGLVEAMMFCLADSPFEDMRNVQRHRARIMRRLEATLAANSEQPLYMADLAAQVGASYWTLRDCCLEYLGMSPRRYLWLRRMHLAQRALRRADAERTTVTEIAADYGFWELGRFSVAYRSLFGESPSTALRRAPDAPRT
;
A
#
# COMPACT_ATOMS: atom_id res chain seq x y z
N MET A 1 -9.74 -23.68 6.56
CA MET A 1 -10.13 -23.94 5.16
C MET A 1 -9.59 -22.81 4.28
N PRO A 2 -9.19 -23.07 3.05
CA PRO A 2 -8.81 -22.02 2.11
C PRO A 2 -9.96 -21.02 1.92
N SER A 3 -9.67 -19.74 1.80
CA SER A 3 -10.65 -18.70 1.49
C SER A 3 -10.22 -17.88 0.28
N ILE A 4 -11.19 -17.56 -0.59
CA ILE A 4 -10.95 -16.85 -1.84
C ILE A 4 -11.91 -15.66 -1.90
N ALA A 5 -11.40 -14.51 -2.28
CA ALA A 5 -12.23 -13.33 -2.52
C ALA A 5 -11.70 -12.56 -3.73
N VAL A 6 -12.58 -12.32 -4.70
CA VAL A 6 -12.31 -11.46 -5.85
C VAL A 6 -13.23 -10.27 -5.73
N ARG A 7 -12.65 -9.06 -5.71
CA ARG A 7 -13.40 -7.81 -5.54
C ARG A 7 -12.94 -6.75 -6.53
N THR A 8 -13.87 -5.91 -6.95
CA THR A 8 -13.60 -4.68 -7.69
C THR A 8 -14.03 -3.50 -6.85
N PHE A 9 -13.20 -2.48 -6.81
CA PHE A 9 -13.41 -1.28 -6.03
C PHE A 9 -13.38 -0.06 -6.95
N THR A 10 -14.33 0.82 -6.75
CA THR A 10 -14.41 2.14 -7.40
C THR A 10 -14.16 3.28 -6.39
N ASP A 11 -14.04 2.94 -5.11
CA ASP A 11 -13.69 3.87 -4.05
C ASP A 11 -12.32 3.52 -3.45
N PRO A 12 -11.35 4.45 -3.47
CA PRO A 12 -10.02 4.21 -2.90
C PRO A 12 -10.05 3.92 -1.40
N VAL A 13 -11.00 4.49 -0.65
CA VAL A 13 -11.09 4.29 0.81
C VAL A 13 -11.49 2.86 1.12
N GLU A 14 -12.53 2.36 0.42
CA GLU A 14 -12.94 0.95 0.55
C GLU A 14 -11.84 -0.01 0.10
N TYR A 15 -11.13 0.36 -0.98
CA TYR A 15 -10.02 -0.45 -1.48
C TYR A 15 -8.91 -0.59 -0.43
N PHE A 16 -8.41 0.52 0.12
CA PHE A 16 -7.35 0.49 1.14
C PHE A 16 -7.80 -0.20 2.43
N ALA A 17 -9.04 0.01 2.87
CA ALA A 17 -9.61 -0.67 4.03
C ALA A 17 -9.81 -2.17 3.80
N GLY A 18 -10.00 -2.59 2.55
CA GLY A 18 -10.20 -3.99 2.16
C GLY A 18 -8.93 -4.84 2.13
N ILE A 19 -7.75 -4.24 2.25
CA ILE A 19 -6.47 -4.96 2.29
C ILE A 19 -6.22 -5.51 3.69
N ARG A 20 -6.32 -6.80 3.82
CA ARG A 20 -6.31 -7.49 5.11
C ARG A 20 -4.97 -7.39 5.83
N ASN A 21 -5.01 -7.27 7.16
CA ASN A 21 -3.86 -7.28 8.07
C ASN A 21 -2.87 -6.12 7.88
N LEU A 22 -3.28 -5.10 7.17
CA LEU A 22 -2.53 -3.88 6.95
C LEU A 22 -3.43 -2.68 7.27
N GLN A 23 -2.92 -1.74 8.03
CA GLN A 23 -3.52 -0.42 8.09
C GLN A 23 -2.87 0.42 6.99
N ILE A 24 -3.69 0.89 6.06
CA ILE A 24 -3.21 1.66 4.92
C ILE A 24 -3.77 3.08 4.99
N ASP A 25 -2.88 4.05 5.04
CA ASP A 25 -3.20 5.44 4.76
C ASP A 25 -2.70 5.75 3.34
N GLY A 26 -3.64 5.82 2.38
CA GLY A 26 -3.32 5.87 0.97
C GLY A 26 -4.04 7.00 0.24
N PHE A 27 -3.40 7.50 -0.82
CA PHE A 27 -3.91 8.55 -1.68
C PHE A 27 -3.71 8.18 -3.15
N VAL A 28 -4.78 8.26 -3.91
CA VAL A 28 -4.70 8.28 -5.37
C VAL A 28 -4.16 9.65 -5.78
N VAL A 29 -3.12 9.66 -6.61
CA VAL A 29 -2.47 10.90 -7.07
C VAL A 29 -2.71 11.18 -8.54
N GLY A 30 -3.27 10.20 -9.28
CA GLY A 30 -3.74 10.35 -10.65
C GLY A 30 -5.08 11.04 -10.73
N ARG A 31 -5.45 11.44 -11.94
CA ARG A 31 -6.75 12.01 -12.27
C ARG A 31 -7.61 10.96 -12.96
N GLY A 32 -8.89 10.96 -12.70
CA GLY A 32 -9.86 10.06 -13.32
C GLY A 32 -10.68 9.28 -12.30
N GLU A 33 -11.54 8.41 -12.81
CA GLU A 33 -12.31 7.49 -12.00
C GLU A 33 -11.39 6.35 -11.54
N PHE A 34 -11.39 6.07 -10.25
CA PHE A 34 -10.58 5.01 -9.67
C PHE A 34 -11.24 3.64 -9.89
N CYS A 35 -10.47 2.70 -10.38
CA CYS A 35 -10.86 1.30 -10.42
C CYS A 35 -9.68 0.42 -9.98
N ALA A 36 -9.92 -0.44 -9.00
CA ALA A 36 -8.93 -1.43 -8.59
C ALA A 36 -9.59 -2.80 -8.43
N LYS A 37 -8.85 -3.85 -8.81
CA LYS A 37 -9.26 -5.23 -8.61
C LYS A 37 -8.33 -5.90 -7.61
N SER A 38 -8.91 -6.64 -6.68
CA SER A 38 -8.18 -7.43 -5.70
C SER A 38 -8.61 -8.88 -5.78
N THR A 39 -7.63 -9.79 -5.86
CA THR A 39 -7.84 -11.22 -5.70
C THR A 39 -7.06 -11.66 -4.46
N ARG A 40 -7.78 -12.11 -3.43
CA ARG A 40 -7.21 -12.64 -2.20
C ARG A 40 -7.37 -14.15 -2.19
N ILE A 41 -6.29 -14.85 -1.85
CA ILE A 41 -6.27 -16.30 -1.65
C ILE A 41 -5.57 -16.55 -0.33
N ASP A 42 -6.32 -16.98 0.68
CA ASP A 42 -5.79 -17.42 1.95
C ASP A 42 -5.73 -18.95 1.90
N LEU A 43 -4.54 -19.50 1.78
CA LEU A 43 -4.26 -20.92 1.87
C LEU A 43 -4.09 -21.31 3.36
N HIS A 44 -3.53 -22.48 3.66
CA HIS A 44 -3.42 -22.93 5.04
C HIS A 44 -2.50 -21.98 5.87
N ARG A 45 -1.26 -21.77 5.44
CA ARG A 45 -0.27 -20.88 6.08
C ARG A 45 -0.02 -19.62 5.27
N LEU A 46 -0.06 -19.74 3.94
CA LEU A 46 0.27 -18.69 3.02
C LEU A 46 -0.95 -17.81 2.72
N TRP A 47 -0.78 -16.50 2.85
CA TRP A 47 -1.71 -15.51 2.29
C TRP A 47 -1.10 -14.89 1.05
N MET A 48 -1.87 -14.88 -0.02
CA MET A 48 -1.47 -14.22 -1.25
C MET A 48 -2.54 -13.24 -1.71
N HIS A 49 -2.08 -12.11 -2.26
CA HIS A 49 -2.95 -11.13 -2.89
C HIS A 49 -2.42 -10.76 -4.27
N ARG A 50 -3.34 -10.44 -5.16
CA ARG A 50 -3.09 -9.84 -6.45
C ARG A 50 -3.89 -8.55 -6.53
N PHE A 51 -3.25 -7.49 -6.99
CA PHE A 51 -3.86 -6.19 -7.15
C PHE A 51 -3.65 -5.71 -8.57
N ASP A 52 -4.69 -5.13 -9.16
CA ASP A 52 -4.68 -4.46 -10.45
C ASP A 52 -5.26 -3.06 -10.23
N GLU A 53 -4.47 -2.03 -10.44
CA GLU A 53 -4.78 -0.64 -10.12
C GLU A 53 -4.59 0.22 -11.36
N ASP A 54 -5.59 1.03 -11.68
CA ASP A 54 -5.61 1.87 -12.88
C ASP A 54 -4.93 3.24 -12.69
N LEU A 55 -4.86 3.74 -11.46
CA LEU A 55 -4.30 5.05 -11.17
C LEU A 55 -3.07 4.98 -10.26
N PRO A 56 -2.10 5.90 -10.47
CA PRO A 56 -0.97 6.03 -9.57
C PRO A 56 -1.41 6.45 -8.17
N ARG A 57 -0.73 5.89 -7.17
CA ARG A 57 -1.05 6.11 -5.77
C ARG A 57 0.18 6.09 -4.88
N ILE A 58 0.01 6.63 -3.69
CA ILE A 58 0.96 6.53 -2.59
C ILE A 58 0.23 5.86 -1.43
N MET A 59 0.87 4.91 -0.79
CA MET A 59 0.37 4.26 0.42
C MET A 59 1.45 4.29 1.49
N LYS A 60 1.07 4.70 2.69
CA LYS A 60 1.77 4.32 3.91
C LYS A 60 1.12 3.04 4.41
N VAL A 61 1.91 2.02 4.62
CA VAL A 61 1.45 0.71 5.06
C VAL A 61 1.99 0.45 6.46
N THR A 62 1.09 0.18 7.39
CA THR A 62 1.41 -0.23 8.76
C THR A 62 1.01 -1.69 8.91
N PRO A 63 1.98 -2.62 9.05
CA PRO A 63 1.68 -4.03 9.25
C PRO A 63 1.03 -4.29 10.61
N SER A 64 0.19 -5.31 10.69
CA SER A 64 -0.39 -5.76 11.97
C SER A 64 0.60 -6.50 12.90
N GLY A 65 1.85 -6.67 12.47
CA GLY A 65 2.91 -7.29 13.27
C GLY A 65 2.94 -8.82 13.31
N THR A 66 2.03 -9.49 12.60
CA THR A 66 1.93 -10.95 12.67
C THR A 66 2.53 -11.69 11.47
N ARG A 67 2.69 -11.01 10.34
CA ARG A 67 3.11 -11.65 9.08
C ARG A 67 4.21 -10.87 8.37
N ALA A 68 5.22 -11.59 7.89
CA ALA A 68 6.27 -11.08 7.01
C ALA A 68 6.06 -11.61 5.59
N GLY A 69 6.61 -10.96 4.60
CA GLY A 69 6.42 -11.42 3.23
C GLY A 69 7.15 -10.62 2.17
N ILE A 70 6.68 -10.79 0.95
CA ILE A 70 7.22 -10.15 -0.23
C ILE A 70 6.14 -9.42 -1.02
N LEU A 71 6.59 -8.41 -1.77
CA LEU A 71 5.81 -7.65 -2.73
C LEU A 71 6.60 -7.59 -4.04
N PHE A 72 5.94 -7.79 -5.17
CA PHE A 72 6.57 -7.81 -6.47
C PHE A 72 5.62 -7.39 -7.60
N ALA A 73 6.20 -6.89 -8.69
CA ALA A 73 5.46 -6.56 -9.89
C ALA A 73 5.00 -7.83 -10.63
N LEU A 74 3.74 -7.87 -11.05
CA LEU A 74 3.18 -8.99 -11.80
C LEU A 74 3.38 -8.83 -13.30
N ARG A 75 3.20 -7.63 -13.85
CA ARG A 75 3.48 -7.34 -15.26
C ARG A 75 4.98 -7.14 -15.48
N ARG A 76 5.49 -7.71 -16.57
CA ARG A 76 6.90 -7.53 -16.97
C ARG A 76 7.19 -6.15 -17.59
N ALA A 77 6.17 -5.47 -18.10
CA ALA A 77 6.29 -4.17 -18.79
C ALA A 77 5.45 -3.10 -18.10
N GLN A 78 5.69 -2.88 -16.83
CA GLN A 78 5.07 -1.78 -16.07
C GLN A 78 6.15 -0.86 -15.50
N PRO A 79 5.83 0.41 -15.22
CA PRO A 79 6.73 1.29 -14.51
C PRO A 79 7.17 0.68 -13.18
N ALA A 80 8.41 0.95 -12.79
CA ALA A 80 8.92 0.50 -11.50
C ALA A 80 8.07 1.07 -10.37
N MET A 81 7.88 0.27 -9.34
CA MET A 81 7.28 0.72 -8.09
C MET A 81 8.38 1.24 -7.16
N GLN A 82 8.02 2.06 -6.20
CA GLN A 82 8.95 2.51 -5.17
C GLN A 82 8.51 2.01 -3.80
N VAL A 83 9.46 1.46 -3.06
CA VAL A 83 9.30 1.06 -1.67
C VAL A 83 10.30 1.83 -0.82
N ASN A 84 9.83 2.65 0.10
CA ASN A 84 10.65 3.54 0.92
C ASN A 84 11.60 4.44 0.11
N GLY A 85 11.14 4.94 -1.04
CA GLY A 85 11.93 5.76 -1.95
C GLY A 85 12.91 4.98 -2.82
N ILE A 86 13.05 3.69 -2.61
CA ILE A 86 13.90 2.82 -3.44
C ILE A 86 13.06 2.26 -4.58
N GLU A 87 13.55 2.45 -5.79
CA GLU A 87 12.94 1.87 -6.96
C GLU A 87 13.05 0.34 -6.92
N THR A 88 11.90 -0.29 -7.03
CA THR A 88 11.80 -1.76 -7.13
C THR A 88 11.40 -2.08 -8.56
N SER A 89 12.38 -2.46 -9.35
CA SER A 89 12.18 -2.82 -10.75
C SER A 89 11.39 -4.13 -10.88
N GLN A 90 10.96 -4.41 -12.09
CA GLN A 90 10.26 -5.65 -12.40
C GLN A 90 11.09 -6.93 -12.11
N ASN A 91 12.42 -6.83 -12.03
CA ASN A 91 13.31 -7.96 -11.75
C ASN A 91 13.67 -8.07 -10.26
N GLN A 92 13.03 -7.26 -9.42
CA GLN A 92 13.24 -7.23 -7.99
C GLN A 92 11.97 -7.57 -7.23
N ILE A 93 12.14 -8.00 -6.00
CA ILE A 93 11.06 -8.16 -5.02
C ILE A 93 11.38 -7.28 -3.81
N ALA A 94 10.35 -6.66 -3.23
CA ALA A 94 10.49 -5.99 -1.95
C ALA A 94 10.10 -6.96 -0.83
N LYS A 95 10.96 -7.08 0.20
CA LYS A 95 10.67 -7.83 1.42
C LYS A 95 10.14 -6.87 2.47
N PHE A 96 9.05 -7.20 3.12
CA PHE A 96 8.51 -6.46 4.26
C PHE A 96 8.53 -7.30 5.54
N GLY A 97 8.90 -6.66 6.64
CA GLY A 97 8.96 -7.27 7.97
C GLY A 97 7.73 -6.96 8.82
N LEU A 98 7.80 -7.37 10.10
CA LEU A 98 6.64 -7.45 11.00
C LEU A 98 6.14 -6.12 11.57
N ASN A 99 7.02 -5.20 11.90
CA ASN A 99 6.67 -4.06 12.78
C ASN A 99 7.21 -2.72 12.27
N ARG A 100 7.31 -2.54 10.95
CA ARG A 100 7.78 -1.28 10.40
C ARG A 100 6.84 -0.77 9.34
N ASP A 101 6.41 0.46 9.52
CA ASP A 101 5.76 1.23 8.48
C ASP A 101 6.66 1.34 7.26
N TRP A 102 6.07 1.26 6.09
CA TRP A 102 6.75 1.45 4.83
C TRP A 102 5.86 2.19 3.84
N TYR A 103 6.49 2.83 2.88
CA TYR A 103 5.80 3.53 1.82
C TYR A 103 5.85 2.72 0.53
N HIS A 104 4.72 2.65 -0.14
CA HIS A 104 4.61 2.04 -1.46
C HIS A 104 3.99 3.05 -2.42
N ARG A 105 4.67 3.31 -3.52
CA ARG A 105 4.25 4.25 -4.54
C ARG A 105 4.26 3.59 -5.91
N SER A 106 3.17 3.77 -6.67
CA SER A 106 3.11 3.51 -8.11
C SER A 106 3.13 4.82 -8.89
N LEU A 107 3.73 4.80 -10.08
CA LEU A 107 3.86 5.97 -10.97
C LEU A 107 2.79 6.01 -12.05
N ALA A 108 2.14 4.86 -12.30
CA ALA A 108 1.07 4.68 -13.28
C ALA A 108 0.19 3.52 -12.83
N SER A 109 -0.71 3.06 -13.73
CA SER A 109 -1.42 1.79 -13.56
C SER A 109 -0.42 0.65 -13.35
N CYS A 110 -0.71 -0.24 -12.42
CA CYS A 110 0.20 -1.33 -12.10
C CYS A 110 -0.53 -2.58 -11.61
N GLU A 111 0.07 -3.74 -11.88
CA GLU A 111 -0.31 -4.99 -11.25
C GLU A 111 0.80 -5.46 -10.30
N TRP A 112 0.43 -5.76 -9.08
CA TRP A 112 1.38 -6.21 -8.08
C TRP A 112 0.81 -7.34 -7.24
N GLY A 113 1.69 -8.16 -6.71
CA GLY A 113 1.36 -9.28 -5.86
C GLY A 113 2.06 -9.22 -4.53
N THR A 114 1.42 -9.78 -3.52
CA THR A 114 2.04 -10.03 -2.22
C THR A 114 1.87 -11.48 -1.81
N MET A 115 2.84 -11.95 -1.05
CA MET A 115 2.78 -13.23 -0.36
C MET A 115 3.32 -13.06 1.05
N SER A 116 2.66 -13.67 2.05
CA SER A 116 3.09 -13.56 3.44
C SER A 116 2.83 -14.82 4.23
N LEU A 117 3.72 -15.08 5.18
CA LEU A 117 3.64 -16.14 6.19
C LEU A 117 3.65 -15.53 7.58
N THR A 118 3.23 -16.27 8.60
CA THR A 118 3.54 -15.91 9.98
C THR A 118 5.05 -15.94 10.19
N ARG A 119 5.54 -15.33 11.25
CA ARG A 119 6.96 -15.36 11.58
C ARG A 119 7.45 -16.78 11.80
N GLU A 120 6.66 -17.55 12.52
CA GLU A 120 6.94 -18.93 12.88
C GLU A 120 6.99 -19.84 11.64
N ASP A 121 6.02 -19.73 10.74
CA ASP A 121 6.00 -20.48 9.49
C ASP A 121 7.18 -20.09 8.58
N PHE A 122 7.50 -18.81 8.55
CA PHE A 122 8.61 -18.32 7.72
C PHE A 122 9.96 -18.86 8.22
N ALA A 123 10.16 -18.84 9.54
CA ALA A 123 11.36 -19.39 10.18
C ALA A 123 11.45 -20.91 9.98
N ALA A 124 10.36 -21.64 10.21
CA ALA A 124 10.32 -23.09 10.06
C ALA A 124 10.60 -23.55 8.62
N VAL A 125 10.07 -22.84 7.63
CA VAL A 125 10.35 -23.14 6.21
C VAL A 125 11.79 -22.81 5.84
N GLY A 126 12.33 -21.68 6.32
CA GLY A 126 13.73 -21.29 6.10
C GLY A 126 14.68 -22.34 6.66
N GLU A 127 14.47 -22.75 7.91
CA GLU A 127 15.27 -23.79 8.55
C GLU A 127 15.18 -25.13 7.80
N ALA A 128 13.98 -25.56 7.41
CA ALA A 128 13.77 -26.81 6.69
C ALA A 128 14.41 -26.84 5.32
N MET A 129 14.44 -25.70 4.60
CA MET A 129 14.96 -25.64 3.23
C MET A 129 16.44 -25.30 3.13
N PHE A 130 16.97 -24.49 4.07
CA PHE A 130 18.31 -23.90 3.97
C PHE A 130 19.16 -24.09 5.23
N GLY A 131 18.61 -24.67 6.30
CA GLY A 131 19.33 -24.88 7.56
C GLY A 131 19.55 -23.60 8.38
N HIS A 132 18.83 -22.52 8.06
CA HIS A 132 18.86 -21.26 8.81
C HIS A 132 17.61 -20.41 8.56
N GLU A 133 17.32 -19.52 9.50
CA GLU A 133 16.20 -18.57 9.32
C GLU A 133 16.52 -17.53 8.24
N LEU A 134 15.61 -17.34 7.31
CA LEU A 134 15.69 -16.29 6.28
C LEU A 134 15.08 -14.95 6.72
N VAL A 135 14.51 -14.87 7.92
CA VAL A 135 13.84 -13.67 8.42
C VAL A 135 14.78 -12.81 9.25
N SER A 136 15.23 -11.70 8.70
CA SER A 136 15.61 -10.56 9.51
C SER A 136 14.35 -9.80 9.92
N SER A 137 14.08 -9.69 11.19
CA SER A 137 12.85 -9.18 11.81
C SER A 137 12.54 -7.70 11.56
N SER A 138 13.39 -6.96 10.89
CA SER A 138 13.36 -5.49 10.92
C SER A 138 13.55 -4.79 9.58
N PHE A 139 13.60 -5.51 8.45
CA PHE A 139 14.00 -4.90 7.18
C PHE A 139 12.86 -4.87 6.15
N THR A 140 12.60 -3.67 5.62
CA THR A 140 11.86 -3.47 4.37
C THR A 140 12.86 -3.00 3.32
N GLY A 141 13.19 -3.87 2.38
CA GLY A 141 14.18 -3.61 1.35
C GLY A 141 13.90 -4.39 0.08
N SER A 142 14.64 -4.07 -0.96
CA SER A 142 14.53 -4.72 -2.27
C SER A 142 15.66 -5.73 -2.47
N VAL A 143 15.36 -6.85 -3.08
CA VAL A 143 16.31 -7.89 -3.46
C VAL A 143 16.12 -8.27 -4.93
N ALA A 144 17.18 -8.66 -5.60
CA ALA A 144 17.16 -9.12 -7.00
C ALA A 144 17.35 -10.64 -7.03
N PRO A 145 16.27 -11.42 -7.06
CA PRO A 145 16.37 -12.87 -7.11
C PRO A 145 16.89 -13.36 -8.48
N PRO A 146 17.37 -14.61 -8.59
CA PRO A 146 17.64 -15.24 -9.87
C PRO A 146 16.42 -15.17 -10.78
N ALA A 147 16.63 -14.88 -12.07
CA ALA A 147 15.54 -14.67 -13.02
C ALA A 147 14.62 -15.91 -13.16
N THR A 148 15.18 -17.10 -13.02
CA THR A 148 14.44 -18.37 -13.03
C THR A 148 13.53 -18.51 -11.81
N ALA A 149 14.01 -18.16 -10.63
CA ALA A 149 13.23 -18.19 -9.39
C ALA A 149 12.06 -17.19 -9.45
N LEU A 150 12.33 -15.95 -9.88
CA LEU A 150 11.30 -14.93 -10.03
C LEU A 150 10.26 -15.31 -11.10
N SER A 151 10.68 -15.90 -12.20
CA SER A 151 9.76 -16.38 -13.25
C SER A 151 8.86 -17.52 -12.73
N ARG A 152 9.42 -18.47 -11.98
CA ARG A 152 8.66 -19.55 -11.33
C ARG A 152 7.64 -18.98 -10.36
N LEU A 153 8.05 -18.04 -9.51
CA LEU A 153 7.17 -17.36 -8.54
C LEU A 153 5.98 -16.72 -9.26
N ARG A 154 6.23 -15.92 -10.30
CA ARG A 154 5.18 -15.24 -11.06
C ARG A 154 4.22 -16.21 -11.74
N ASN A 155 4.73 -17.25 -12.36
CA ASN A 155 3.91 -18.24 -13.06
C ASN A 155 2.98 -18.97 -12.08
N LEU A 156 3.48 -19.37 -10.91
CA LEU A 156 2.66 -20.01 -9.87
C LEU A 156 1.63 -19.03 -9.30
N HIS A 157 2.03 -17.79 -9.05
CA HIS A 157 1.14 -16.73 -8.55
C HIS A 157 0.06 -16.37 -9.58
N GLU A 158 0.40 -16.37 -10.88
CA GLU A 158 -0.56 -16.19 -11.99
C GLU A 158 -1.54 -17.36 -12.05
N ALA A 159 -1.05 -18.60 -12.03
CA ALA A 159 -1.89 -19.80 -12.07
C ALA A 159 -2.87 -19.84 -10.90
N ALA A 160 -2.41 -19.56 -9.67
CA ALA A 160 -3.28 -19.51 -8.49
C ALA A 160 -4.34 -18.40 -8.63
N GLY A 161 -3.95 -17.21 -9.11
CA GLY A 161 -4.87 -16.11 -9.36
C GLY A 161 -5.90 -16.40 -10.45
N HIS A 162 -5.52 -17.14 -11.50
CA HIS A 162 -6.44 -17.59 -12.54
C HIS A 162 -7.44 -18.61 -12.00
N LEU A 163 -6.98 -19.62 -11.26
CA LEU A 163 -7.85 -20.62 -10.62
C LEU A 163 -8.87 -19.96 -9.69
N ALA A 164 -8.44 -18.97 -8.90
CA ALA A 164 -9.34 -18.25 -7.99
C ALA A 164 -10.47 -17.51 -8.71
N LYS A 165 -10.24 -17.07 -9.94
CA LYS A 165 -11.23 -16.34 -10.75
C LYS A 165 -12.14 -17.26 -11.57
N THR A 166 -11.62 -18.39 -12.03
CA THR A 166 -12.31 -19.25 -13.00
C THR A 166 -12.94 -20.49 -12.38
N VAL A 167 -12.27 -21.11 -11.42
CA VAL A 167 -12.68 -22.37 -10.79
C VAL A 167 -12.36 -22.41 -9.28
N PRO A 168 -12.92 -21.49 -8.49
CA PRO A 168 -12.58 -21.35 -7.08
C PRO A 168 -12.80 -22.62 -6.26
N ASP A 169 -13.79 -23.43 -6.62
CA ASP A 169 -14.10 -24.68 -5.94
C ASP A 169 -12.97 -25.73 -6.04
N ILE A 170 -12.22 -25.72 -7.14
CA ILE A 170 -11.04 -26.57 -7.30
C ILE A 170 -9.94 -26.13 -6.34
N LEU A 171 -9.70 -24.80 -6.27
CA LEU A 171 -8.69 -24.25 -5.38
C LEU A 171 -9.05 -24.43 -3.89
N ALA A 172 -10.34 -24.54 -3.56
CA ALA A 172 -10.80 -24.82 -2.20
C ALA A 172 -10.58 -26.27 -1.74
N ARG A 173 -10.26 -27.20 -2.66
CA ARG A 173 -9.98 -28.59 -2.29
C ARG A 173 -8.66 -28.68 -1.50
N PRO A 174 -8.64 -29.38 -0.34
CA PRO A 174 -7.47 -29.38 0.55
C PRO A 174 -6.17 -29.82 -0.12
N GLU A 175 -6.20 -30.82 -0.98
CA GLU A 175 -5.02 -31.36 -1.68
C GLU A 175 -4.47 -30.36 -2.70
N VAL A 176 -5.35 -29.71 -3.47
CA VAL A 176 -5.00 -28.68 -4.44
C VAL A 176 -4.42 -27.46 -3.75
N ALA A 177 -5.09 -27.01 -2.68
CA ALA A 177 -4.63 -25.88 -1.88
C ALA A 177 -3.24 -26.12 -1.28
N ARG A 178 -2.99 -27.33 -0.74
CA ARG A 178 -1.67 -27.70 -0.19
C ARG A 178 -0.59 -27.73 -1.26
N ALA A 179 -0.87 -28.32 -2.43
CA ALA A 179 0.09 -28.38 -3.53
C ALA A 179 0.47 -27.00 -4.04
N ILE A 180 -0.51 -26.11 -4.21
CA ILE A 180 -0.31 -24.73 -4.63
C ILE A 180 0.45 -23.94 -3.54
N GLU A 181 0.08 -24.10 -2.28
CA GLU A 181 0.77 -23.47 -1.15
C GLU A 181 2.24 -23.87 -1.12
N GLN A 182 2.53 -25.16 -1.19
CA GLN A 182 3.90 -25.67 -1.17
C GLN A 182 4.71 -25.08 -2.32
N GLY A 183 4.21 -25.14 -3.55
CA GLY A 183 4.92 -24.58 -4.71
C GLY A 183 5.18 -23.08 -4.62
N LEU A 184 4.19 -22.30 -4.12
CA LEU A 184 4.32 -20.86 -3.92
C LEU A 184 5.32 -20.53 -2.80
N VAL A 185 5.26 -21.23 -1.67
CA VAL A 185 6.19 -21.03 -0.55
C VAL A 185 7.60 -21.36 -0.98
N GLU A 186 7.85 -22.50 -1.63
CA GLU A 186 9.16 -22.85 -2.18
C GLU A 186 9.69 -21.76 -3.13
N ALA A 187 8.87 -21.32 -4.09
CA ALA A 187 9.27 -20.29 -5.04
C ALA A 187 9.60 -18.96 -4.36
N MET A 188 8.84 -18.57 -3.34
CA MET A 188 9.11 -17.39 -2.53
C MET A 188 10.45 -17.51 -1.79
N MET A 189 10.69 -18.65 -1.16
CA MET A 189 11.91 -18.89 -0.38
C MET A 189 13.15 -18.91 -1.28
N PHE A 190 13.09 -19.51 -2.45
CA PHE A 190 14.20 -19.45 -3.44
C PHE A 190 14.47 -18.04 -3.95
N CYS A 191 13.46 -17.18 -4.04
CA CYS A 191 13.70 -15.79 -4.37
C CYS A 191 14.42 -15.01 -3.25
N LEU A 192 14.44 -15.51 -2.04
CA LEU A 192 15.04 -14.85 -0.87
C LEU A 192 16.40 -15.44 -0.45
N ALA A 193 16.68 -16.71 -0.82
CA ALA A 193 17.82 -17.46 -0.29
C ALA A 193 19.19 -16.89 -0.72
N ASP A 194 19.34 -16.54 -1.99
CA ASP A 194 20.63 -16.14 -2.58
C ASP A 194 20.78 -14.61 -2.74
N SER A 195 19.90 -13.86 -2.12
CA SER A 195 19.88 -12.41 -2.31
C SER A 195 20.65 -11.71 -1.19
N PRO A 196 21.79 -11.06 -1.47
CA PRO A 196 22.48 -10.25 -0.49
C PRO A 196 21.54 -9.12 -0.04
N PHE A 197 21.25 -9.10 1.26
CA PHE A 197 20.47 -8.00 1.84
C PHE A 197 21.34 -6.76 1.85
N GLU A 198 21.04 -5.78 1.02
CA GLU A 198 21.62 -4.46 1.17
C GLU A 198 21.11 -3.86 2.50
N ASP A 199 21.99 -3.83 3.49
CA ASP A 199 21.68 -3.16 4.75
C ASP A 199 21.46 -1.68 4.47
N MET A 200 20.37 -1.12 5.00
CA MET A 200 20.03 0.29 4.78
C MET A 200 21.20 1.18 5.22
N ARG A 201 21.75 1.96 4.30
CA ARG A 201 22.81 2.94 4.58
C ARG A 201 22.34 3.91 5.68
N ASN A 202 23.25 4.45 6.45
CA ASN A 202 22.95 5.38 7.55
C ASN A 202 22.07 6.57 7.12
N VAL A 203 22.26 7.06 5.89
CA VAL A 203 21.46 8.11 5.30
C VAL A 203 19.99 7.68 5.13
N GLN A 204 19.73 6.47 4.67
CA GLN A 204 18.37 5.93 4.50
C GLN A 204 17.69 5.72 5.87
N ARG A 205 18.44 5.27 6.89
CA ARG A 205 17.93 5.17 8.28
C ARG A 205 17.53 6.53 8.83
N HIS A 206 18.33 7.57 8.56
CA HIS A 206 18.03 8.93 8.98
C HIS A 206 16.78 9.46 8.29
N ARG A 207 16.65 9.31 6.98
CA ARG A 207 15.47 9.72 6.20
C ARG A 207 14.21 8.98 6.64
N ALA A 208 14.29 7.67 6.85
CA ALA A 208 13.17 6.88 7.37
C ALA A 208 12.70 7.38 8.76
N ARG A 209 13.63 7.86 9.61
CA ARG A 209 13.30 8.46 10.90
C ARG A 209 12.56 9.79 10.73
N ILE A 210 12.97 10.63 9.79
CA ILE A 210 12.29 11.88 9.47
C ILE A 210 10.87 11.59 8.97
N MET A 211 10.70 10.65 8.04
CA MET A 211 9.38 10.29 7.52
C MET A 211 8.45 9.74 8.63
N ARG A 212 8.97 8.92 9.54
CA ARG A 212 8.17 8.46 10.70
C ARG A 212 7.73 9.60 11.61
N ARG A 213 8.61 10.59 11.87
CA ARG A 213 8.24 11.78 12.65
C ARG A 213 7.20 12.63 11.93
N LEU A 214 7.35 12.79 10.61
CA LEU A 214 6.35 13.47 9.78
C LEU A 214 4.97 12.82 9.98
N GLU A 215 4.86 11.51 9.84
CA GLU A 215 3.59 10.81 9.99
C GLU A 215 3.03 10.88 11.42
N ALA A 216 3.87 10.74 12.43
CA ALA A 216 3.43 10.88 13.81
C ALA A 216 2.88 12.29 14.06
N THR A 217 3.53 13.32 13.55
CA THR A 217 3.06 14.72 13.62
C THR A 217 1.73 14.88 12.89
N LEU A 218 1.59 14.30 11.69
CA LEU A 218 0.35 14.37 10.92
C LEU A 218 -0.80 13.59 11.56
N ALA A 219 -0.52 12.46 12.20
CA ALA A 219 -1.52 11.68 12.92
C ALA A 219 -2.00 12.39 14.18
N ALA A 220 -1.08 13.01 14.93
CA ALA A 220 -1.41 13.80 16.12
C ALA A 220 -2.24 15.05 15.79
N ASN A 221 -2.19 15.54 14.54
CA ASN A 221 -2.90 16.72 14.07
C ASN A 221 -3.84 16.37 12.90
N SER A 222 -4.58 15.28 13.02
CA SER A 222 -5.41 14.75 11.91
C SER A 222 -6.54 15.69 11.50
N GLU A 223 -7.06 16.50 12.42
CA GLU A 223 -8.20 17.40 12.21
C GLU A 223 -7.78 18.86 11.98
N GLN A 224 -6.52 19.20 12.24
CA GLN A 224 -6.05 20.59 12.14
C GLN A 224 -5.14 20.80 10.93
N PRO A 225 -5.28 21.93 10.22
CA PRO A 225 -4.36 22.29 9.15
C PRO A 225 -2.99 22.67 9.72
N LEU A 226 -1.96 21.87 9.38
CA LEU A 226 -0.58 22.16 9.75
C LEU A 226 0.07 23.11 8.73
N TYR A 227 0.80 24.07 9.22
CA TYR A 227 1.63 24.97 8.42
C TYR A 227 3.05 24.42 8.30
N MET A 228 3.75 24.78 7.21
CA MET A 228 5.06 24.20 6.89
C MET A 228 6.14 24.49 7.94
N ALA A 229 6.10 25.68 8.55
CA ALA A 229 7.07 26.07 9.58
C ALA A 229 6.91 25.18 10.84
N ASP A 230 5.67 25.02 11.28
CA ASP A 230 5.33 24.22 12.46
C ASP A 230 5.63 22.74 12.22
N LEU A 231 5.33 22.26 11.01
CA LEU A 231 5.63 20.89 10.61
C LEU A 231 7.13 20.60 10.65
N ALA A 232 7.96 21.47 10.08
CA ALA A 232 9.41 21.30 10.06
C ALA A 232 10.00 21.31 11.48
N ALA A 233 9.50 22.20 12.34
CA ALA A 233 9.89 22.29 13.74
C ALA A 233 9.50 21.02 14.53
N GLN A 234 8.27 20.54 14.40
CA GLN A 234 7.78 19.34 15.08
C GLN A 234 8.47 18.07 14.60
N VAL A 235 8.76 17.98 13.31
CA VAL A 235 9.52 16.85 12.72
C VAL A 235 11.00 16.90 13.14
N GLY A 236 11.51 18.06 13.55
CA GLY A 236 12.92 18.27 13.92
C GLY A 236 13.86 18.10 12.72
N ALA A 237 13.46 18.64 11.56
CA ALA A 237 14.24 18.63 10.34
C ALA A 237 14.11 19.99 9.63
N SER A 238 15.17 20.41 8.91
CA SER A 238 15.07 21.59 8.08
C SER A 238 14.03 21.38 6.98
N TYR A 239 13.46 22.49 6.48
CA TYR A 239 12.55 22.43 5.33
C TYR A 239 13.17 21.67 4.13
N TRP A 240 14.43 21.92 3.83
CA TRP A 240 15.12 21.27 2.71
C TRP A 240 15.28 19.77 2.92
N THR A 241 15.69 19.36 4.13
CA THR A 241 15.78 17.94 4.48
C THR A 241 14.42 17.24 4.40
N LEU A 242 13.38 17.89 4.92
CA LEU A 242 12.02 17.36 4.86
C LEU A 242 11.53 17.27 3.40
N ARG A 243 11.82 18.29 2.58
CA ARG A 243 11.49 18.31 1.16
C ARG A 243 12.16 17.14 0.42
N ASP A 244 13.45 16.92 0.65
CA ASP A 244 14.18 15.84 -0.01
C ASP A 244 13.69 14.47 0.40
N CYS A 245 13.38 14.28 1.70
CA CYS A 245 12.73 13.05 2.18
C CYS A 245 11.36 12.83 1.51
N CYS A 246 10.51 13.86 1.43
CA CYS A 246 9.20 13.75 0.79
C CYS A 246 9.33 13.49 -0.73
N LEU A 247 10.28 14.11 -1.41
CA LEU A 247 10.51 13.84 -2.84
C LEU A 247 10.94 12.39 -3.07
N GLU A 248 11.81 11.86 -2.23
CA GLU A 248 12.28 10.48 -2.32
C GLU A 248 11.17 9.47 -2.02
N TYR A 249 10.50 9.60 -0.87
CA TYR A 249 9.51 8.64 -0.39
C TYR A 249 8.14 8.76 -1.04
N LEU A 250 7.70 10.01 -1.28
CA LEU A 250 6.35 10.32 -1.75
C LEU A 250 6.33 10.83 -3.20
N GLY A 251 7.50 11.22 -3.73
CA GLY A 251 7.64 11.79 -5.07
C GLY A 251 7.03 13.18 -5.22
N MET A 252 6.79 13.87 -4.13
CA MET A 252 6.24 15.22 -4.13
C MET A 252 6.74 16.04 -2.95
N SER A 253 6.58 17.35 -3.04
CA SER A 253 6.95 18.24 -1.94
C SER A 253 6.03 18.05 -0.72
N PRO A 254 6.51 18.36 0.51
CA PRO A 254 5.69 18.30 1.72
C PRO A 254 4.41 19.12 1.60
N ARG A 255 4.49 20.31 0.98
CA ARG A 255 3.33 21.18 0.74
C ARG A 255 2.26 20.49 -0.13
N ARG A 256 2.68 19.79 -1.19
CA ARG A 256 1.77 19.03 -2.05
C ARG A 256 1.16 17.85 -1.32
N TYR A 257 1.95 17.14 -0.51
CA TYR A 257 1.48 16.03 0.30
C TYR A 257 0.45 16.47 1.34
N LEU A 258 0.72 17.55 2.09
CA LEU A 258 -0.24 18.14 3.02
C LEU A 258 -1.54 18.59 2.36
N TRP A 259 -1.42 19.19 1.16
CA TRP A 259 -2.59 19.60 0.39
C TRP A 259 -3.45 18.39 -0.02
N LEU A 260 -2.84 17.32 -0.56
CA LEU A 260 -3.54 16.09 -0.91
C LEU A 260 -4.22 15.46 0.32
N ARG A 261 -3.48 15.35 1.43
CA ARG A 261 -4.04 14.83 2.68
C ARG A 261 -5.29 15.59 3.10
N ARG A 262 -5.24 16.92 3.11
CA ARG A 262 -6.40 17.76 3.44
C ARG A 262 -7.57 17.56 2.47
N MET A 263 -7.30 17.42 1.17
CA MET A 263 -8.33 17.13 0.18
C MET A 263 -9.04 15.80 0.45
N HIS A 264 -8.29 14.75 0.77
CA HIS A 264 -8.87 13.45 1.14
C HIS A 264 -9.62 13.47 2.48
N LEU A 265 -9.14 14.24 3.45
CA LEU A 265 -9.86 14.43 4.72
C LEU A 265 -11.19 15.16 4.48
N ALA A 266 -11.18 16.23 3.69
CA ALA A 266 -12.40 16.94 3.31
C ALA A 266 -13.38 16.03 2.54
N GLN A 267 -12.89 15.18 1.64
CA GLN A 267 -13.72 14.20 0.94
C GLN A 267 -14.38 13.22 1.93
N ARG A 268 -13.62 12.67 2.86
CA ARG A 268 -14.16 11.76 3.90
C ARG A 268 -15.21 12.47 4.76
N ALA A 269 -14.97 13.73 5.12
CA ALA A 269 -15.91 14.53 5.90
C ALA A 269 -17.20 14.79 5.11
N LEU A 270 -17.10 15.19 3.84
CA LEU A 270 -18.25 15.41 2.95
C LEU A 270 -19.11 14.15 2.82
N ARG A 271 -18.51 12.98 2.66
CA ARG A 271 -19.23 11.70 2.51
C ARG A 271 -19.89 11.19 3.79
N ARG A 272 -19.44 11.66 4.95
CA ARG A 272 -19.99 11.30 6.27
C ARG A 272 -20.98 12.32 6.81
N ALA A 273 -20.95 13.54 6.31
CA ALA A 273 -21.76 14.63 6.80
C ALA A 273 -23.22 14.49 6.40
N ASP A 274 -24.08 15.00 7.25
CA ASP A 274 -25.50 15.19 6.98
C ASP A 274 -25.68 16.48 6.15
N ALA A 275 -26.16 16.33 4.92
CA ALA A 275 -26.37 17.44 3.99
C ALA A 275 -27.43 18.47 4.47
N GLU A 276 -28.27 18.08 5.45
CA GLU A 276 -29.26 19.01 6.04
C GLU A 276 -28.64 19.87 7.15
N ARG A 277 -27.49 19.45 7.71
CA ARG A 277 -26.87 20.10 8.87
C ARG A 277 -25.54 20.77 8.56
N THR A 278 -24.89 20.41 7.46
CA THR A 278 -23.53 20.86 7.15
C THR A 278 -23.42 21.27 5.69
N THR A 279 -22.63 22.29 5.43
CA THR A 279 -22.40 22.80 4.08
C THR A 279 -21.02 22.44 3.55
N VAL A 280 -20.86 22.43 2.23
CA VAL A 280 -19.55 22.29 1.58
C VAL A 280 -18.59 23.38 2.04
N THR A 281 -19.10 24.59 2.27
CA THR A 281 -18.31 25.74 2.72
C THR A 281 -17.68 25.51 4.09
N GLU A 282 -18.46 25.05 5.05
CA GLU A 282 -18.00 24.76 6.41
C GLU A 282 -16.92 23.66 6.38
N ILE A 283 -17.20 22.54 5.72
CA ILE A 283 -16.21 21.45 5.62
C ILE A 283 -14.94 21.92 4.92
N ALA A 284 -15.04 22.65 3.81
CA ALA A 284 -13.85 23.17 3.14
C ALA A 284 -13.03 24.09 4.05
N ALA A 285 -13.68 24.96 4.81
CA ALA A 285 -13.04 25.88 5.76
C ALA A 285 -12.34 25.13 6.90
N ASP A 286 -12.97 24.11 7.48
CA ASP A 286 -12.41 23.28 8.56
C ASP A 286 -11.08 22.61 8.15
N TYR A 287 -10.98 22.23 6.87
CA TYR A 287 -9.74 21.67 6.32
C TYR A 287 -8.81 22.71 5.68
N GLY A 288 -9.01 24.02 5.93
CA GLY A 288 -8.13 25.12 5.54
C GLY A 288 -8.21 25.46 4.05
N PHE A 289 -9.38 25.30 3.42
CA PHE A 289 -9.65 25.74 2.05
C PHE A 289 -10.53 27.00 2.07
N TRP A 290 -9.89 28.16 1.97
CA TRP A 290 -10.57 29.47 2.05
C TRP A 290 -11.10 29.94 0.69
N GLU A 291 -10.48 29.47 -0.42
CA GLU A 291 -10.88 29.82 -1.78
C GLU A 291 -11.80 28.73 -2.35
N LEU A 292 -13.09 28.83 -2.06
CA LEU A 292 -14.07 27.77 -2.37
C LEU A 292 -14.18 27.42 -3.88
N GLY A 293 -14.01 28.40 -4.75
CA GLY A 293 -13.99 28.17 -6.20
C GLY A 293 -12.81 27.29 -6.61
N ARG A 294 -11.61 27.60 -6.12
CA ARG A 294 -10.41 26.77 -6.36
C ARG A 294 -10.51 25.39 -5.72
N PHE A 295 -11.08 25.32 -4.51
CA PHE A 295 -11.35 24.06 -3.85
C PHE A 295 -12.25 23.16 -4.70
N SER A 296 -13.38 23.68 -5.17
CA SER A 296 -14.35 22.91 -5.96
C SER A 296 -13.77 22.40 -7.28
N VAL A 297 -12.99 23.24 -7.99
CA VAL A 297 -12.29 22.83 -9.22
C VAL A 297 -11.26 21.75 -8.94
N ALA A 298 -10.45 21.93 -7.91
CA ALA A 298 -9.41 20.97 -7.52
C ALA A 298 -10.02 19.65 -7.04
N TYR A 299 -11.08 19.72 -6.25
CA TYR A 299 -11.84 18.56 -5.77
C TYR A 299 -12.38 17.73 -6.96
N ARG A 300 -13.08 18.39 -7.89
CA ARG A 300 -13.61 17.72 -9.08
C ARG A 300 -12.50 17.10 -9.94
N SER A 301 -11.38 17.80 -10.09
CA SER A 301 -10.23 17.29 -10.83
C SER A 301 -9.61 16.05 -10.18
N LEU A 302 -9.65 15.96 -8.84
CA LEU A 302 -9.02 14.88 -8.09
C LEU A 302 -9.94 13.66 -7.94
N PHE A 303 -11.24 13.89 -7.67
CA PHE A 303 -12.18 12.85 -7.30
C PHE A 303 -13.22 12.52 -8.37
N GLY A 304 -13.23 13.24 -9.50
CA GLY A 304 -14.21 13.01 -10.59
C GLY A 304 -15.61 13.53 -10.32
N GLU A 305 -15.94 13.93 -9.09
CA GLU A 305 -17.24 14.45 -8.66
C GLU A 305 -17.15 15.83 -8.01
N SER A 306 -18.26 16.57 -7.94
CA SER A 306 -18.27 17.84 -7.21
C SER A 306 -18.35 17.63 -5.68
N PRO A 307 -17.85 18.58 -4.85
CA PRO A 307 -18.04 18.51 -3.40
C PRO A 307 -19.51 18.40 -2.98
N SER A 308 -20.39 19.12 -3.69
CA SER A 308 -21.85 19.08 -3.44
C SER A 308 -22.46 17.74 -3.78
N THR A 309 -21.94 17.03 -4.80
CA THR A 309 -22.35 15.67 -5.14
C THR A 309 -21.93 14.69 -4.05
N ALA A 310 -20.70 14.81 -3.56
CA ALA A 310 -20.19 13.99 -2.48
C ALA A 310 -21.00 14.16 -1.18
N LEU A 311 -21.36 15.40 -0.82
CA LEU A 311 -22.16 15.72 0.35
C LEU A 311 -23.58 15.15 0.29
N ARG A 312 -24.23 15.18 -0.91
CA ARG A 312 -25.59 14.68 -1.08
C ARG A 312 -25.69 13.18 -1.25
N ARG A 313 -24.59 12.48 -1.44
CA ARG A 313 -24.57 11.03 -1.49
C ARG A 313 -24.96 10.51 -0.11
N ALA A 314 -25.99 9.66 -0.03
CA ALA A 314 -26.36 9.03 1.24
C ALA A 314 -25.15 8.41 1.90
N PRO A 315 -24.95 8.57 3.23
CA PRO A 315 -23.84 7.94 3.92
C PRO A 315 -23.87 6.45 3.62
N ASP A 316 -22.75 5.90 3.16
CA ASP A 316 -22.61 4.46 3.00
C ASP A 316 -22.89 3.80 4.35
N ALA A 317 -23.97 3.03 4.43
CA ALA A 317 -24.30 2.29 5.64
C ALA A 317 -23.11 1.43 6.06
N PRO A 318 -22.75 1.38 7.35
CA PRO A 318 -21.68 0.50 7.80
C PRO A 318 -22.05 -0.93 7.42
N ARG A 319 -21.34 -1.50 6.47
CA ARG A 319 -21.50 -2.91 6.13
C ARG A 319 -20.90 -3.73 7.28
N THR A 320 -21.80 -4.32 8.07
CA THR A 320 -21.55 -5.32 9.12
C THR A 320 -20.80 -6.54 8.59
#